data_654866b90887fc601ce10f014bcb3e4a
#
_entry.id   654866b90887fc601ce10f014bcb3e4a
#
_cell.length_a   1.000
_cell.length_b   1.000
_cell.length_c   1.000
_cell.angle_alpha   90.00
_cell.angle_beta   90.00
_cell.angle_gamma   90.00
#
_symmetry.space_group_name_H-M   'P 1'
#
loop_
_entity.id
_entity.type
_entity.pdbx_description
1 polymer ?
#
loop_
_entity_poly.entity_id
_entity_poly.type
_entity_poly.pdbx_seq_one_letter_code
_entity_poly.pdbx_strand_id
1 'polypeptide(L)'
;MPNQGPVDFVRSLWRLLRGKPQVPPSLADNELLHTLLRRRSVRSFTAQAIPDDVFAAILEAGRLAPSTVNLQTWSFAVFDPESWAAAFGQPLPFRGQRAVIVMGDTHRARQVVEAFPDSPLVAYTVAVMNASLAAMAMNIAAEALGVSSVMLSETGRSGLLDAAYLKEALALPKGVVPIMTIVFGFAKGAYPPMPPKLPLDQICFTGCYREADPAVMADWQAQMVAGYKASHLRSSFDVQLRVYQAKIGQAEADLREMVFGERGI
;
A
#
# COMPACT_ATOMS: atom_id res chain seq x y z
N MET A 1 0.40 27.54 1.43
CA MET A 1 0.03 27.04 2.79
C MET A 1 0.57 27.97 3.84
N PRO A 2 -0.12 28.24 4.96
CA PRO A 2 0.44 29.08 6.02
C PRO A 2 1.71 28.45 6.58
N ASN A 3 2.73 29.29 6.74
CA ASN A 3 4.02 28.89 7.29
C ASN A 3 3.81 28.55 8.78
N GLN A 4 3.90 27.27 9.15
CA GLN A 4 3.78 26.88 10.56
C GLN A 4 4.93 27.47 11.37
N GLY A 5 4.61 28.22 12.40
CA GLY A 5 5.59 28.73 13.35
C GLY A 5 6.32 27.59 14.08
N PRO A 6 7.53 27.83 14.63
CA PRO A 6 8.30 26.81 15.33
C PRO A 6 7.54 26.11 16.47
N VAL A 7 6.65 26.84 17.16
CA VAL A 7 5.83 26.30 18.28
C VAL A 7 4.79 25.30 17.76
N ASP A 8 4.15 25.60 16.64
CA ASP A 8 3.15 24.70 16.04
C ASP A 8 3.79 23.42 15.50
N PHE A 9 4.99 23.52 14.93
CA PHE A 9 5.77 22.36 14.50
C PHE A 9 6.11 21.43 15.67
N VAL A 10 6.65 21.98 16.78
CA VAL A 10 7.02 21.18 17.96
C VAL A 10 5.78 20.52 18.57
N ARG A 11 4.65 21.24 18.68
CA ARG A 11 3.38 20.70 19.18
C ARG A 11 2.88 19.55 18.30
N SER A 12 2.89 19.71 16.99
CA SER A 12 2.45 18.71 16.02
C SER A 12 3.34 17.46 16.06
N LEU A 13 4.66 17.65 16.12
CA LEU A 13 5.63 16.56 16.26
C LEU A 13 5.43 15.79 17.58
N TRP A 14 5.19 16.48 18.67
CA TRP A 14 4.95 15.86 19.99
C TRP A 14 3.66 15.04 20.01
N ARG A 15 2.57 15.52 19.38
CA ARG A 15 1.33 14.76 19.21
C ARG A 15 1.54 13.51 18.37
N LEU A 16 2.29 13.62 17.27
CA LEU A 16 2.66 12.49 16.42
C LEU A 16 3.40 11.40 17.20
N LEU A 17 4.41 11.78 18.00
CA LEU A 17 5.22 10.83 18.77
C LEU A 17 4.43 10.15 19.89
N ARG A 18 3.37 10.77 20.39
CA ARG A 18 2.47 10.22 21.40
C ARG A 18 1.27 9.47 20.84
N GLY A 19 1.05 9.56 19.52
CA GLY A 19 -0.03 8.82 18.87
C GLY A 19 0.12 7.32 19.09
N LYS A 20 -0.85 6.72 19.77
CA LYS A 20 -0.92 5.26 20.02
C LYS A 20 -2.26 4.73 19.55
N PRO A 21 -2.32 3.48 19.10
CA PRO A 21 -3.59 2.80 18.87
C PRO A 21 -4.40 2.79 20.17
N GLN A 22 -5.69 3.05 20.06
CA GLN A 22 -6.61 2.96 21.20
C GLN A 22 -7.15 1.54 21.26
N VAL A 23 -6.74 0.80 22.27
CA VAL A 23 -7.22 -0.56 22.55
C VAL A 23 -8.02 -0.51 23.84
N PRO A 24 -9.26 -1.01 23.86
CA PRO A 24 -10.02 -1.17 25.10
C PRO A 24 -9.25 -2.03 26.11
N PRO A 25 -9.23 -1.69 27.41
CA PRO A 25 -8.49 -2.45 28.41
C PRO A 25 -8.85 -3.94 28.44
N SER A 26 -10.10 -4.29 28.16
CA SER A 26 -10.59 -5.67 28.07
C SER A 26 -9.97 -6.48 26.92
N LEU A 27 -9.33 -5.86 25.95
CA LEU A 27 -8.68 -6.48 24.79
C LEU A 27 -7.15 -6.30 24.81
N ALA A 28 -6.60 -5.81 25.92
CA ALA A 28 -5.18 -5.49 26.03
C ALA A 28 -4.25 -6.71 25.82
N ASP A 29 -4.71 -7.92 26.12
CA ASP A 29 -3.94 -9.15 26.01
C ASP A 29 -4.18 -9.91 24.68
N ASN A 30 -4.92 -9.32 23.72
CA ASN A 30 -5.19 -9.98 22.46
C ASN A 30 -3.99 -9.84 21.50
N GLU A 31 -3.22 -10.91 21.34
CA GLU A 31 -1.99 -10.94 20.51
C GLU A 31 -2.23 -10.60 19.04
N LEU A 32 -3.33 -11.09 18.45
CA LEU A 32 -3.66 -10.79 17.05
C LEU A 32 -3.96 -9.30 16.87
N LEU A 33 -4.73 -8.71 17.77
CA LEU A 33 -5.01 -7.27 17.74
C LEU A 33 -3.73 -6.45 17.90
N HIS A 34 -2.84 -6.85 18.79
CA HIS A 34 -1.53 -6.21 18.95
C HIS A 34 -0.69 -6.29 17.68
N THR A 35 -0.66 -7.44 17.01
CA THR A 35 0.04 -7.62 15.74
C THR A 35 -0.47 -6.65 14.69
N LEU A 36 -1.79 -6.54 14.52
CA LEU A 36 -2.43 -5.61 13.59
C LEU A 36 -2.09 -4.14 13.89
N LEU A 37 -2.19 -3.76 15.15
CA LEU A 37 -2.03 -2.36 15.58
C LEU A 37 -0.56 -1.91 15.62
N ARG A 38 0.38 -2.84 15.82
CA ARG A 38 1.82 -2.62 15.84
C ARG A 38 2.45 -2.53 14.47
N ARG A 39 1.86 -3.13 13.45
CA ARG A 39 2.37 -3.17 12.09
C ARG A 39 2.74 -1.78 11.57
N ARG A 40 3.90 -1.67 10.94
CA ARG A 40 4.39 -0.42 10.32
C ARG A 40 4.91 -0.69 8.90
N SER A 41 4.97 0.37 8.09
CA SER A 41 5.68 0.33 6.80
C SER A 41 7.17 0.48 7.03
N VAL A 42 7.88 -0.66 7.07
CA VAL A 42 9.32 -0.71 7.29
C VAL A 42 10.06 -0.49 5.96
N ARG A 43 11.02 0.44 5.95
CA ARG A 43 11.80 0.81 4.77
C ARG A 43 13.30 0.63 4.97
N SER A 44 13.69 -0.21 5.91
CA SER A 44 15.09 -0.57 6.17
C SER A 44 15.12 -1.99 6.67
N PHE A 45 15.71 -2.88 5.88
CA PHE A 45 15.76 -4.31 6.16
C PHE A 45 17.18 -4.79 6.43
N THR A 46 17.32 -5.88 7.16
CA THR A 46 18.57 -6.62 7.32
C THR A 46 18.85 -7.44 6.06
N ALA A 47 20.06 -7.99 5.95
CA ALA A 47 20.41 -8.92 4.88
C ALA A 47 19.95 -10.36 5.15
N GLN A 48 19.24 -10.61 6.25
CA GLN A 48 18.74 -11.94 6.59
C GLN A 48 17.68 -12.39 5.58
N ALA A 49 17.90 -13.54 4.97
CA ALA A 49 16.94 -14.15 4.05
C ALA A 49 15.66 -14.59 4.78
N ILE A 50 14.52 -14.43 4.14
CA ILE A 50 13.25 -15.00 4.63
C ILE A 50 13.24 -16.48 4.24
N PRO A 51 13.02 -17.42 5.18
CA PRO A 51 12.88 -18.85 4.86
C PRO A 51 11.73 -19.08 3.86
N ASP A 52 11.92 -20.06 2.97
CA ASP A 52 10.97 -20.31 1.89
C ASP A 52 9.60 -20.79 2.40
N ASP A 53 9.54 -21.55 3.46
CA ASP A 53 8.31 -21.99 4.13
C ASP A 53 7.55 -20.83 4.76
N VAL A 54 8.27 -19.89 5.41
CA VAL A 54 7.69 -18.65 5.94
C VAL A 54 7.09 -17.80 4.80
N PHE A 55 7.83 -17.66 3.71
CA PHE A 55 7.35 -16.89 2.57
C PHE A 55 6.17 -17.57 1.85
N ALA A 56 6.19 -18.89 1.74
CA ALA A 56 5.07 -19.67 1.22
C ALA A 56 3.79 -19.47 2.06
N ALA A 57 3.91 -19.45 3.40
CA ALA A 57 2.78 -19.17 4.28
C ALA A 57 2.21 -17.74 4.10
N ILE A 58 3.07 -16.75 3.82
CA ILE A 58 2.63 -15.39 3.51
C ILE A 58 1.83 -15.36 2.20
N LEU A 59 2.30 -16.05 1.15
CA LEU A 59 1.59 -16.15 -0.13
C LEU A 59 0.25 -16.89 0.02
N GLU A 60 0.23 -17.95 0.82
CA GLU A 60 -0.99 -18.72 1.10
C GLU A 60 -2.06 -17.86 1.79
N ALA A 61 -1.67 -16.99 2.74
CA ALA A 61 -2.58 -16.04 3.34
C ALA A 61 -3.22 -15.10 2.30
N GLY A 62 -2.44 -14.66 1.32
CA GLY A 62 -2.96 -13.88 0.19
C GLY A 62 -3.95 -14.68 -0.68
N ARG A 63 -3.64 -15.95 -0.95
CA ARG A 63 -4.51 -16.84 -1.72
C ARG A 63 -5.85 -17.09 -1.03
N LEU A 64 -5.88 -17.14 0.29
CA LEU A 64 -7.07 -17.39 1.10
C LEU A 64 -7.91 -16.13 1.39
N ALA A 65 -7.51 -14.98 0.90
CA ALA A 65 -8.26 -13.74 1.11
C ALA A 65 -9.70 -13.86 0.53
N PRO A 66 -10.68 -13.17 1.14
CA PRO A 66 -12.03 -13.14 0.58
C PRO A 66 -12.05 -12.38 -0.75
N SER A 67 -12.96 -12.78 -1.64
CA SER A 67 -13.18 -12.09 -2.91
C SER A 67 -14.64 -12.06 -3.31
N THR A 68 -15.02 -11.09 -4.12
CA THR A 68 -16.38 -10.94 -4.65
C THR A 68 -16.79 -12.22 -5.37
N VAL A 69 -17.86 -12.86 -4.92
CA VAL A 69 -18.41 -14.15 -5.43
C VAL A 69 -17.32 -15.21 -5.66
N ASN A 70 -16.27 -15.18 -4.87
CA ASN A 70 -15.10 -16.07 -4.97
C ASN A 70 -14.39 -16.05 -6.34
N LEU A 71 -14.44 -14.94 -7.07
CA LEU A 71 -13.81 -14.81 -8.39
C LEU A 71 -12.28 -14.74 -8.33
N GLN A 72 -11.70 -14.45 -7.16
CA GLN A 72 -10.26 -14.44 -6.92
C GLN A 72 -9.51 -13.62 -7.99
N THR A 73 -10.00 -12.41 -8.28
CA THR A 73 -9.49 -11.53 -9.33
C THR A 73 -8.17 -10.88 -8.93
N TRP A 74 -7.18 -11.69 -8.63
CA TRP A 74 -5.79 -11.30 -8.36
C TRP A 74 -4.81 -12.26 -8.98
N SER A 75 -3.59 -11.76 -9.19
CA SER A 75 -2.40 -12.57 -9.43
C SER A 75 -1.18 -11.92 -8.76
N PHE A 76 -0.15 -12.73 -8.55
CA PHE A 76 1.05 -12.33 -7.81
C PHE A 76 2.29 -12.64 -8.65
N ALA A 77 3.10 -11.60 -8.95
CA ALA A 77 4.44 -11.80 -9.48
C ALA A 77 5.43 -11.73 -8.30
N VAL A 78 6.17 -12.80 -8.10
CA VAL A 78 7.04 -13.02 -6.95
C VAL A 78 8.50 -12.85 -7.34
N PHE A 79 9.26 -12.14 -6.52
CA PHE A 79 10.66 -11.83 -6.76
C PHE A 79 11.50 -11.98 -5.50
N ASP A 80 12.72 -12.46 -5.70
CA ASP A 80 13.85 -12.28 -4.82
C ASP A 80 14.75 -11.13 -5.33
N PRO A 81 15.86 -10.77 -4.65
CA PRO A 81 16.71 -9.68 -5.11
C PRO A 81 17.35 -9.91 -6.49
N GLU A 82 17.67 -11.15 -6.85
CA GLU A 82 18.30 -11.50 -8.13
C GLU A 82 17.31 -11.40 -9.28
N SER A 83 16.16 -12.05 -9.18
CA SER A 83 15.08 -12.02 -10.18
C SER A 83 14.50 -10.62 -10.36
N TRP A 84 14.42 -9.83 -9.29
CA TRP A 84 14.04 -8.42 -9.38
C TRP A 84 15.06 -7.61 -10.19
N ALA A 85 16.36 -7.76 -9.87
CA ALA A 85 17.42 -7.04 -10.60
C ALA A 85 17.47 -7.45 -12.08
N ALA A 86 17.25 -8.73 -12.39
CA ALA A 86 17.17 -9.23 -13.75
C ALA A 86 15.97 -8.65 -14.53
N ALA A 87 14.80 -8.55 -13.89
CA ALA A 87 13.59 -8.05 -14.52
C ALA A 87 13.58 -6.52 -14.70
N PHE A 88 14.15 -5.76 -13.77
CA PHE A 88 13.97 -4.31 -13.69
C PHE A 88 15.28 -3.51 -13.77
N GLY A 89 16.45 -4.16 -13.86
CA GLY A 89 17.76 -3.51 -13.98
C GLY A 89 18.16 -2.67 -12.76
N GLN A 90 17.55 -2.89 -11.60
CA GLN A 90 17.81 -2.14 -10.36
C GLN A 90 17.62 -3.03 -9.12
N PRO A 91 18.25 -2.68 -7.99
CA PRO A 91 18.07 -3.44 -6.76
C PRO A 91 16.61 -3.40 -6.29
N LEU A 92 16.19 -4.48 -5.61
CA LEU A 92 14.90 -4.54 -4.94
C LEU A 92 14.74 -3.37 -3.96
N PRO A 93 13.60 -2.64 -3.96
CA PRO A 93 13.42 -1.46 -3.13
C PRO A 93 13.75 -1.69 -1.65
N PHE A 94 14.39 -0.72 -1.03
CA PHE A 94 14.83 -0.76 0.38
C PHE A 94 15.75 -1.94 0.73
N ARG A 95 16.32 -2.62 -0.27
CA ARG A 95 17.09 -3.87 -0.12
C ARG A 95 16.31 -4.96 0.61
N GLY A 96 15.02 -5.08 0.28
CA GLY A 96 14.18 -6.16 0.77
C GLY A 96 14.70 -7.53 0.35
N GLN A 97 14.17 -8.58 0.96
CA GLN A 97 14.58 -9.96 0.71
C GLN A 97 13.60 -10.72 -0.19
N ARG A 98 12.37 -10.29 -0.25
CA ARG A 98 11.33 -10.78 -1.15
C ARG A 98 10.44 -9.62 -1.58
N ALA A 99 9.85 -9.71 -2.77
CA ALA A 99 8.81 -8.79 -3.22
C ALA A 99 7.67 -9.53 -3.91
N VAL A 100 6.47 -8.98 -3.79
CA VAL A 100 5.28 -9.45 -4.50
C VAL A 100 4.63 -8.26 -5.18
N ILE A 101 4.57 -8.27 -6.51
CA ILE A 101 3.73 -7.35 -7.25
C ILE A 101 2.32 -7.94 -7.27
N VAL A 102 1.41 -7.27 -6.60
CA VAL A 102 0.00 -7.66 -6.51
C VAL A 102 -0.76 -6.99 -7.64
N MET A 103 -1.44 -7.79 -8.43
CA MET A 103 -2.18 -7.35 -9.62
C MET A 103 -3.66 -7.64 -9.45
N GLY A 104 -4.51 -6.71 -9.89
CA GLY A 104 -5.92 -6.98 -10.17
C GLY A 104 -6.00 -7.77 -11.48
N ASP A 105 -6.63 -8.93 -11.46
CA ASP A 105 -6.63 -9.88 -12.58
C ASP A 105 -8.04 -10.38 -12.86
N THR A 106 -8.71 -9.78 -13.84
CA THR A 106 -9.98 -10.27 -14.37
C THR A 106 -9.80 -11.19 -15.59
N HIS A 107 -8.59 -11.26 -16.13
CA HIS A 107 -8.29 -12.06 -17.33
C HIS A 107 -8.55 -13.54 -17.08
N ARG A 108 -8.13 -14.09 -15.93
CA ARG A 108 -8.34 -15.51 -15.59
C ARG A 108 -9.81 -15.85 -15.40
N ALA A 109 -10.55 -15.02 -14.67
CA ALA A 109 -11.97 -15.23 -14.45
C ALA A 109 -12.75 -15.25 -15.77
N ARG A 110 -12.41 -14.35 -16.71
CA ARG A 110 -13.07 -14.28 -18.04
C ARG A 110 -12.87 -15.51 -18.92
N GLN A 111 -11.86 -16.34 -18.63
CA GLN A 111 -11.66 -17.59 -19.39
C GLN A 111 -12.73 -18.65 -19.10
N VAL A 112 -13.42 -18.55 -17.97
CA VAL A 112 -14.39 -19.56 -17.50
C VAL A 112 -15.76 -18.99 -17.23
N VAL A 113 -15.88 -17.68 -17.00
CA VAL A 113 -17.15 -17.02 -16.72
C VAL A 113 -17.13 -15.55 -17.17
N GLU A 114 -18.16 -15.11 -17.90
CA GLU A 114 -18.35 -13.70 -18.21
C GLU A 114 -19.01 -12.98 -17.02
N ALA A 115 -18.19 -12.67 -16.02
CA ALA A 115 -18.67 -12.04 -14.79
C ALA A 115 -18.86 -10.50 -14.94
N PHE A 116 -18.32 -9.90 -15.99
CA PHE A 116 -18.30 -8.44 -16.17
C PHE A 116 -18.64 -8.04 -17.61
N PRO A 117 -19.86 -8.37 -18.12
CA PRO A 117 -20.23 -8.04 -19.49
C PRO A 117 -20.26 -6.52 -19.67
N ASP A 118 -19.51 -6.01 -20.67
CA ASP A 118 -19.42 -4.59 -21.04
C ASP A 118 -19.26 -3.62 -19.86
N SER A 119 -18.56 -4.07 -18.79
CA SER A 119 -18.43 -3.31 -17.53
C SER A 119 -16.98 -3.19 -17.09
N PRO A 120 -16.08 -2.56 -17.89
CA PRO A 120 -14.65 -2.50 -17.61
C PRO A 120 -14.31 -1.78 -16.30
N LEU A 121 -15.01 -0.71 -15.98
CA LEU A 121 -14.81 0.04 -14.73
C LEU A 121 -15.20 -0.78 -13.49
N VAL A 122 -16.31 -1.50 -13.55
CA VAL A 122 -16.74 -2.39 -12.46
C VAL A 122 -15.77 -3.54 -12.31
N ALA A 123 -15.35 -4.16 -13.42
CA ALA A 123 -14.34 -5.22 -13.43
C ALA A 123 -13.04 -4.77 -12.78
N TYR A 124 -12.54 -3.59 -13.16
CA TYR A 124 -11.34 -2.99 -12.57
C TYR A 124 -11.52 -2.72 -11.08
N THR A 125 -12.64 -2.09 -10.67
CA THR A 125 -12.90 -1.77 -9.27
C THR A 125 -12.95 -3.03 -8.39
N VAL A 126 -13.64 -4.08 -8.85
CA VAL A 126 -13.70 -5.37 -8.14
C VAL A 126 -12.32 -6.02 -8.06
N ALA A 127 -11.53 -5.97 -9.13
CA ALA A 127 -10.18 -6.50 -9.14
C ALA A 127 -9.26 -5.76 -8.14
N VAL A 128 -9.35 -4.42 -8.09
CA VAL A 128 -8.62 -3.60 -7.10
C VAL A 128 -9.02 -3.97 -5.68
N MET A 129 -10.31 -4.08 -5.39
CA MET A 129 -10.81 -4.47 -4.07
C MET A 129 -10.26 -5.84 -3.65
N ASN A 130 -10.44 -6.85 -4.49
CA ASN A 130 -10.01 -8.21 -4.20
C ASN A 130 -8.49 -8.31 -4.04
N ALA A 131 -7.71 -7.70 -4.95
CA ALA A 131 -6.25 -7.66 -4.87
C ALA A 131 -5.75 -6.95 -3.60
N SER A 132 -6.42 -5.88 -3.17
CA SER A 132 -6.10 -5.16 -1.93
C SER A 132 -6.36 -6.00 -0.69
N LEU A 133 -7.42 -6.80 -0.66
CA LEU A 133 -7.70 -7.75 0.42
C LEU A 133 -6.60 -8.82 0.50
N ALA A 134 -6.19 -9.39 -0.64
CA ALA A 134 -5.10 -10.36 -0.70
C ALA A 134 -3.76 -9.75 -0.25
N ALA A 135 -3.45 -8.53 -0.68
CA ALA A 135 -2.27 -7.79 -0.25
C ALA A 135 -2.25 -7.55 1.26
N MET A 136 -3.39 -7.16 1.84
CA MET A 136 -3.49 -6.94 3.28
C MET A 136 -3.39 -8.25 4.07
N ALA A 137 -3.96 -9.36 3.57
CA ALA A 137 -3.80 -10.68 4.19
C ALA A 137 -2.32 -11.11 4.23
N MET A 138 -1.58 -10.97 3.13
CA MET A 138 -0.12 -11.22 3.10
C MET A 138 0.64 -10.31 4.08
N ASN A 139 0.27 -9.04 4.16
CA ASN A 139 0.90 -8.07 5.06
C ASN A 139 0.72 -8.44 6.54
N ILE A 140 -0.50 -8.87 6.93
CA ILE A 140 -0.81 -9.31 8.29
C ILE A 140 -0.07 -10.62 8.61
N ALA A 141 -0.10 -11.59 7.70
CA ALA A 141 0.61 -12.86 7.87
C ALA A 141 2.12 -12.66 8.05
N ALA A 142 2.72 -11.75 7.26
CA ALA A 142 4.13 -11.41 7.40
C ALA A 142 4.43 -10.87 8.81
N GLU A 143 3.66 -9.90 9.29
CA GLU A 143 3.85 -9.33 10.65
C GLU A 143 3.65 -10.39 11.74
N ALA A 144 2.69 -11.29 11.60
CA ALA A 144 2.45 -12.40 12.54
C ALA A 144 3.62 -13.40 12.56
N LEU A 145 4.33 -13.55 11.44
CA LEU A 145 5.50 -14.41 11.29
C LEU A 145 6.84 -13.68 11.60
N GLY A 146 6.77 -12.45 12.13
CA GLY A 146 7.95 -11.64 12.45
C GLY A 146 8.66 -11.04 11.24
N VAL A 147 8.03 -11.10 10.06
CA VAL A 147 8.53 -10.49 8.82
C VAL A 147 7.90 -9.12 8.63
N SER A 148 8.72 -8.10 8.54
CA SER A 148 8.27 -6.74 8.28
C SER A 148 8.03 -6.51 6.79
N SER A 149 7.19 -5.51 6.47
CA SER A 149 6.90 -5.20 5.09
C SER A 149 6.64 -3.71 4.83
N VAL A 150 6.64 -3.35 3.55
CA VAL A 150 6.14 -2.06 3.05
C VAL A 150 5.35 -2.27 1.76
N MET A 151 4.20 -1.63 1.66
CA MET A 151 3.40 -1.56 0.43
C MET A 151 3.77 -0.29 -0.34
N LEU A 152 4.00 -0.42 -1.64
CA LEU A 152 4.46 0.64 -2.53
C LEU A 152 3.49 0.77 -3.71
N SER A 153 3.06 1.98 -4.00
CA SER A 153 2.24 2.30 -5.18
C SER A 153 2.96 3.19 -6.19
N GLU A 154 4.06 3.83 -5.78
CA GLU A 154 4.71 4.83 -6.62
C GLU A 154 6.24 4.79 -6.67
N THR A 155 6.89 4.04 -5.79
CA THR A 155 8.34 4.15 -5.61
C THR A 155 9.08 3.10 -6.43
N GLY A 156 9.96 3.55 -7.32
CA GLY A 156 10.91 2.67 -7.99
C GLY A 156 10.26 1.65 -8.94
N ARG A 157 9.26 2.07 -9.71
CA ARG A 157 8.56 1.22 -10.68
C ARG A 157 7.85 0.04 -10.04
N SER A 158 7.02 0.31 -9.07
CA SER A 158 6.53 -0.71 -8.14
C SER A 158 5.02 -0.82 -8.00
N GLY A 159 4.22 -0.25 -8.86
CA GLY A 159 2.77 -0.42 -8.71
C GLY A 159 1.93 0.50 -9.60
N LEU A 160 0.80 0.93 -9.09
CA LEU A 160 -0.24 1.67 -9.80
C LEU A 160 0.28 2.88 -10.60
N LEU A 161 1.23 3.64 -10.05
CA LEU A 161 1.77 4.83 -10.71
C LEU A 161 2.85 4.51 -11.77
N ASP A 162 3.22 3.25 -11.93
CA ASP A 162 4.14 2.75 -12.96
C ASP A 162 3.47 1.64 -13.80
N ALA A 163 2.13 1.69 -13.93
CA ALA A 163 1.32 0.61 -14.47
C ALA A 163 1.69 0.24 -15.92
N ALA A 164 1.90 1.21 -16.80
CA ALA A 164 2.29 0.95 -18.19
C ALA A 164 3.65 0.27 -18.28
N TYR A 165 4.63 0.74 -17.51
CA TYR A 165 5.95 0.13 -17.44
C TYR A 165 5.89 -1.32 -16.96
N LEU A 166 5.12 -1.59 -15.89
CA LEU A 166 4.98 -2.95 -15.36
C LEU A 166 4.19 -3.86 -16.30
N LYS A 167 3.21 -3.32 -17.03
CA LYS A 167 2.49 -4.05 -18.07
C LYS A 167 3.45 -4.58 -19.14
N GLU A 168 4.35 -3.72 -19.61
CA GLU A 168 5.36 -4.10 -20.61
C GLU A 168 6.39 -5.08 -20.02
N ALA A 169 7.01 -4.73 -18.89
CA ALA A 169 8.08 -5.53 -18.28
C ALA A 169 7.64 -6.94 -17.85
N LEU A 170 6.37 -7.11 -17.49
CA LEU A 170 5.79 -8.40 -17.07
C LEU A 170 4.90 -9.04 -18.13
N ALA A 171 4.82 -8.47 -19.34
CA ALA A 171 3.96 -8.93 -20.43
C ALA A 171 2.51 -9.18 -19.99
N LEU A 172 1.94 -8.23 -19.24
CA LEU A 172 0.60 -8.39 -18.65
C LEU A 172 -0.49 -8.34 -19.73
N PRO A 173 -1.40 -9.33 -19.80
CA PRO A 173 -2.48 -9.33 -20.75
C PRO A 173 -3.56 -8.29 -20.40
N LYS A 174 -4.47 -8.02 -21.34
CA LYS A 174 -5.65 -7.19 -21.08
C LYS A 174 -6.46 -7.75 -19.92
N GLY A 175 -6.89 -6.88 -19.00
CA GLY A 175 -7.62 -7.27 -17.79
C GLY A 175 -6.74 -7.60 -16.59
N VAL A 176 -5.41 -7.45 -16.72
CA VAL A 176 -4.47 -7.53 -15.60
C VAL A 176 -3.82 -6.15 -15.39
N VAL A 177 -3.95 -5.61 -14.18
CA VAL A 177 -3.48 -4.27 -13.81
C VAL A 177 -2.63 -4.36 -12.54
N PRO A 178 -1.38 -3.86 -12.53
CA PRO A 178 -0.57 -3.83 -11.31
C PRO A 178 -1.14 -2.80 -10.32
N ILE A 179 -1.33 -3.23 -9.06
CA ILE A 179 -1.93 -2.39 -8.03
C ILE A 179 -0.85 -1.88 -7.06
N MET A 180 -0.06 -2.76 -6.51
CA MET A 180 1.00 -2.42 -5.57
C MET A 180 2.09 -3.49 -5.52
N THR A 181 3.25 -3.09 -5.03
CA THR A 181 4.31 -4.03 -4.65
C THR A 181 4.41 -4.09 -3.13
N ILE A 182 4.46 -5.28 -2.58
CA ILE A 182 4.82 -5.50 -1.18
C ILE A 182 6.26 -5.96 -1.15
N VAL A 183 7.09 -5.24 -0.41
CA VAL A 183 8.48 -5.63 -0.15
C VAL A 183 8.59 -6.15 1.27
N PHE A 184 9.22 -7.31 1.43
CA PHE A 184 9.34 -8.03 2.69
C PHE A 184 10.81 -8.15 3.11
N GLY A 185 11.05 -8.20 4.43
CA GLY A 185 12.35 -8.41 5.05
C GLY A 185 12.26 -8.30 6.57
N PHE A 186 13.34 -8.57 7.26
CA PHE A 186 13.43 -8.35 8.70
C PHE A 186 13.84 -6.90 8.97
N ALA A 187 13.10 -6.20 9.83
CA ALA A 187 13.37 -4.79 10.15
C ALA A 187 14.79 -4.59 10.68
N LYS A 188 15.48 -3.57 10.15
CA LYS A 188 16.77 -3.13 10.68
C LYS A 188 16.53 -1.99 11.69
N GLY A 189 16.65 -2.33 12.98
CA GLY A 189 16.43 -1.38 14.07
C GLY A 189 14.97 -1.26 14.51
N ALA A 190 14.62 -0.18 15.20
CA ALA A 190 13.28 0.04 15.72
C ALA A 190 12.25 0.32 14.61
N TYR A 191 11.01 -0.07 14.86
CA TYR A 191 9.90 0.28 13.97
C TYR A 191 9.70 1.79 13.91
N PRO A 192 9.35 2.33 12.74
CA PRO A 192 9.06 3.74 12.60
C PRO A 192 7.83 4.13 13.46
N PRO A 193 7.74 5.40 13.88
CA PRO A 193 6.58 5.88 14.62
C PRO A 193 5.30 5.71 13.78
N MET A 194 4.17 5.63 14.45
CA MET A 194 2.87 5.58 13.79
C MET A 194 2.63 6.90 13.05
N PRO A 195 2.30 6.87 11.74
CA PRO A 195 1.92 8.09 11.04
C PRO A 195 0.63 8.66 11.62
N PRO A 196 0.40 9.99 11.50
CA PRO A 196 -0.82 10.61 12.02
C PRO A 196 -2.06 9.99 11.38
N LYS A 197 -3.05 9.69 12.23
CA LYS A 197 -4.33 9.12 11.83
C LYS A 197 -5.45 10.09 12.16
N LEU A 198 -6.47 10.14 11.32
CA LEU A 198 -7.70 10.83 11.66
C LEU A 198 -8.38 10.14 12.84
N PRO A 199 -8.98 10.89 13.78
CA PRO A 199 -9.80 10.32 14.83
C PRO A 199 -10.98 9.52 14.26
N LEU A 200 -11.42 8.49 14.97
CA LEU A 200 -12.51 7.62 14.50
C LEU A 200 -13.82 8.37 14.25
N ASP A 201 -14.15 9.36 15.07
CA ASP A 201 -15.34 10.18 14.94
C ASP A 201 -15.37 11.08 13.69
N GLN A 202 -14.21 11.25 13.02
CA GLN A 202 -14.11 11.97 11.74
C GLN A 202 -14.30 11.07 10.52
N ILE A 203 -14.19 9.76 10.66
CA ILE A 203 -14.26 8.79 9.57
C ILE A 203 -15.35 7.73 9.77
N CYS A 204 -15.94 7.65 10.98
CA CYS A 204 -17.03 6.76 11.31
C CYS A 204 -18.29 7.58 11.60
N PHE A 205 -19.38 7.25 10.96
CA PHE A 205 -20.68 7.87 11.17
C PHE A 205 -21.81 6.83 11.07
N THR A 206 -22.93 7.14 11.66
CA THR A 206 -24.13 6.31 11.60
C THR A 206 -25.16 6.99 10.67
N GLY A 207 -25.70 6.24 9.74
CA GLY A 207 -26.68 6.75 8.77
C GLY A 207 -26.04 7.49 7.61
N CYS A 208 -26.31 8.77 7.47
CA CYS A 208 -25.82 9.57 6.34
C CYS A 208 -24.37 10.01 6.52
N TYR A 209 -23.70 10.24 5.39
CA TYR A 209 -22.36 10.82 5.37
C TYR A 209 -22.31 12.14 6.16
N ARG A 210 -21.22 12.35 6.88
CA ARG A 210 -20.96 13.56 7.64
C ARG A 210 -19.58 14.11 7.28
N GLU A 211 -19.53 15.40 6.99
CA GLU A 211 -18.26 16.10 6.77
C GLU A 211 -17.40 16.09 8.03
N ALA A 212 -16.09 15.96 7.83
CA ALA A 212 -15.13 16.07 8.92
C ALA A 212 -14.99 17.50 9.42
N ASP A 213 -14.68 17.68 10.70
CA ASP A 213 -14.42 19.01 11.29
C ASP A 213 -13.18 19.64 10.61
N PRO A 214 -13.31 20.85 9.99
CA PRO A 214 -12.19 21.52 9.34
C PRO A 214 -10.99 21.78 10.27
N ALA A 215 -11.22 22.03 11.57
CA ALA A 215 -10.16 22.27 12.53
C ALA A 215 -9.36 20.98 12.81
N VAL A 216 -10.04 19.83 12.90
CA VAL A 216 -9.40 18.52 13.06
C VAL A 216 -8.63 18.14 11.80
N MET A 217 -9.17 18.41 10.62
CA MET A 217 -8.48 18.19 9.34
C MET A 217 -7.21 19.04 9.22
N ALA A 218 -7.26 20.31 9.63
CA ALA A 218 -6.10 21.20 9.64
C ALA A 218 -5.02 20.72 10.62
N ASP A 219 -5.40 20.27 11.82
CA ASP A 219 -4.45 19.72 12.81
C ASP A 219 -3.79 18.41 12.30
N TRP A 220 -4.57 17.51 11.70
CA TRP A 220 -4.05 16.31 11.07
C TRP A 220 -3.05 16.63 9.94
N GLN A 221 -3.35 17.59 9.07
CA GLN A 221 -2.45 18.06 8.03
C GLN A 221 -1.16 18.62 8.62
N ALA A 222 -1.26 19.42 9.69
CA ALA A 222 -0.10 19.96 10.41
C ALA A 222 0.82 18.87 10.95
N GLN A 223 0.24 17.79 11.52
CA GLN A 223 0.99 16.63 11.99
C GLN A 223 1.69 15.89 10.84
N MET A 224 1.03 15.73 9.68
CA MET A 224 1.65 15.11 8.50
C MET A 224 2.85 15.90 8.00
N VAL A 225 2.73 17.22 7.88
CA VAL A 225 3.83 18.13 7.48
C VAL A 225 4.99 18.05 8.46
N ALA A 226 4.71 18.08 9.76
CA ALA A 226 5.73 17.98 10.80
C ALA A 226 6.45 16.63 10.79
N GLY A 227 5.72 15.53 10.66
CA GLY A 227 6.26 14.18 10.58
C GLY A 227 7.14 13.99 9.34
N TYR A 228 6.69 14.50 8.20
CA TYR A 228 7.48 14.47 6.97
C TYR A 228 8.79 15.24 7.11
N LYS A 229 8.75 16.47 7.60
CA LYS A 229 9.92 17.32 7.82
C LYS A 229 10.93 16.68 8.80
N ALA A 230 10.45 16.01 9.85
CA ALA A 230 11.30 15.31 10.80
C ALA A 230 12.02 14.09 10.18
N SER A 231 11.40 13.43 9.20
CA SER A 231 11.96 12.25 8.54
C SER A 231 12.78 12.59 7.28
N HIS A 232 12.59 13.77 6.68
CA HIS A 232 13.17 14.16 5.40
C HIS A 232 13.84 15.55 5.51
N LEU A 233 15.05 15.59 6.03
CA LEU A 233 15.78 16.85 6.31
C LEU A 233 16.04 17.71 5.06
N ARG A 234 16.05 17.13 3.87
CA ARG A 234 16.41 17.79 2.59
C ARG A 234 15.21 18.06 1.67
N SER A 235 14.00 17.70 2.06
CA SER A 235 12.79 17.86 1.25
C SER A 235 11.62 18.32 2.10
N SER A 236 10.68 19.07 1.52
CA SER A 236 9.43 19.47 2.16
C SER A 236 8.27 18.59 1.71
N PHE A 237 7.22 18.50 2.52
CA PHE A 237 6.00 17.81 2.17
C PHE A 237 5.37 18.35 0.86
N ASP A 238 5.40 19.66 0.65
CA ASP A 238 4.86 20.29 -0.57
C ASP A 238 5.65 19.89 -1.83
N VAL A 239 6.95 19.71 -1.73
CA VAL A 239 7.78 19.22 -2.85
C VAL A 239 7.39 17.78 -3.17
N GLN A 240 7.27 16.94 -2.15
CA GLN A 240 6.86 15.54 -2.35
C GLN A 240 5.45 15.44 -2.96
N LEU A 241 4.53 16.28 -2.49
CA LEU A 241 3.17 16.30 -3.02
C LEU A 241 3.13 16.70 -4.50
N ARG A 242 3.91 17.71 -4.90
CA ARG A 242 4.03 18.09 -6.33
C ARG A 242 4.61 16.97 -7.20
N VAL A 243 5.65 16.28 -6.71
CA VAL A 243 6.22 15.13 -7.41
C VAL A 243 5.18 14.01 -7.58
N TYR A 244 4.39 13.76 -6.54
CA TYR A 244 3.30 12.80 -6.59
C TYR A 244 2.20 13.22 -7.59
N GLN A 245 1.77 14.48 -7.55
CA GLN A 245 0.75 15.03 -8.47
C GLN A 245 1.19 14.95 -9.94
N ALA A 246 2.48 15.18 -10.23
CA ALA A 246 2.99 15.06 -11.60
C ALA A 246 2.90 13.62 -12.14
N LYS A 247 3.02 12.61 -11.27
CA LYS A 247 2.89 11.20 -11.66
C LYS A 247 1.44 10.76 -11.84
N ILE A 248 0.51 11.36 -11.10
CA ILE A 248 -0.92 10.99 -11.18
C ILE A 248 -1.48 11.20 -12.57
N GLY A 249 -1.15 12.29 -13.25
CA GLY A 249 -1.65 12.58 -14.59
C GLY A 249 -1.24 11.51 -15.61
N GLN A 250 0.01 11.05 -15.56
CA GLN A 250 0.46 9.96 -16.43
C GLN A 250 -0.19 8.64 -16.06
N ALA A 251 -0.26 8.31 -14.76
CA ALA A 251 -0.89 7.09 -14.28
C ALA A 251 -2.38 7.00 -14.64
N GLU A 252 -3.09 8.13 -14.61
CA GLU A 252 -4.50 8.19 -15.06
C GLU A 252 -4.64 7.81 -16.53
N ALA A 253 -3.77 8.34 -17.41
CA ALA A 253 -3.78 8.01 -18.83
C ALA A 253 -3.47 6.52 -19.07
N ASP A 254 -2.42 6.01 -18.41
CA ASP A 254 -2.00 4.61 -18.51
C ASP A 254 -3.10 3.65 -18.05
N LEU A 255 -3.74 3.97 -16.93
CA LEU A 255 -4.84 3.15 -16.39
C LEU A 255 -6.08 3.19 -17.29
N ARG A 256 -6.42 4.34 -17.87
CA ARG A 256 -7.53 4.43 -18.84
C ARG A 256 -7.28 3.51 -20.02
N GLU A 257 -6.08 3.52 -20.60
CA GLU A 257 -5.71 2.61 -21.67
C GLU A 257 -5.81 1.13 -21.24
N MET A 258 -5.32 0.80 -20.06
CA MET A 258 -5.36 -0.58 -19.55
C MET A 258 -6.78 -1.08 -19.28
N VAL A 259 -7.65 -0.23 -18.77
CA VAL A 259 -9.02 -0.57 -18.36
C VAL A 259 -9.97 -0.55 -19.54
N PHE A 260 -9.93 0.48 -20.38
CA PHE A 260 -10.89 0.68 -21.47
C PHE A 260 -10.36 0.25 -22.85
N GLY A 261 -9.03 0.12 -23.00
CA GLY A 261 -8.43 -0.33 -24.27
C GLY A 261 -8.31 0.72 -25.35
N GLU A 262 -8.55 2.00 -25.02
CA GLU A 262 -8.39 3.13 -25.95
C GLU A 262 -7.62 4.25 -25.26
N ARG A 263 -6.66 4.86 -25.99
CA ARG A 263 -6.19 6.20 -25.64
C ARG A 263 -7.37 7.12 -25.87
N GLY A 264 -7.97 7.62 -24.81
CA GLY A 264 -9.10 8.54 -24.89
C GLY A 264 -8.83 9.65 -25.90
N ILE A 265 -9.83 9.90 -26.72
CA ILE A 265 -9.93 11.01 -27.66
C ILE A 265 -9.83 12.34 -26.89
#